data_3827ef37dc9df4ee23700790524790a4
#
_entry.id   3827ef37dc9df4ee23700790524790a4
#
_cell.length_a   1.000
_cell.length_b   1.000
_cell.length_c   1.000
_cell.angle_alpha   90.00
_cell.angle_beta   90.00
_cell.angle_gamma   90.00
#
_symmetry.space_group_name_H-M   'P 1'
#
loop_
_entity.id
_entity.type
_entity.pdbx_description
1 polymer ?
#
loop_
_entity_poly.entity_id
_entity_poly.type
_entity_poly.pdbx_seq_one_letter_code
_entity_poly.pdbx_strand_id
1 'polypeptide(L)'
;KYLYKVIVLSTGSLETIDTYSSLLTADQKKAYEAEVRAVRAMFYYYAMDMFGRIPIVESTNQTTASLKQSERSDVMRYVVKELQEVAPLLPDGHSNLQGNNYGRMTQPVAWFLLAKIALNAEVYADDNWTDGTRPSGKDIMFDVDGRQLNAWATCKAYCDKITSSGYRLADDYASCFAVHNETSVENIFTIPMDKTLFSNEFHYLFRSRHYAHGGAYGGASEN
;
A
#
# COMPACT_ATOMS: atom_id res chain seq x y z
N LYS A 1 2.63 -13.69 8.31
CA LYS A 1 3.20 -13.19 9.58
C LYS A 1 3.71 -11.75 9.46
N TYR A 2 4.52 -11.42 8.44
CA TYR A 2 5.12 -10.08 8.28
C TYR A 2 4.06 -8.97 8.12
N LEU A 3 3.08 -9.13 7.24
CA LEU A 3 2.06 -8.12 6.98
C LEU A 3 1.30 -7.72 8.27
N TYR A 4 0.88 -8.72 9.05
CA TYR A 4 0.19 -8.45 10.33
C TYR A 4 1.10 -7.85 11.40
N LYS A 5 2.41 -8.10 11.35
CA LYS A 5 3.35 -7.40 12.23
C LYS A 5 3.30 -5.89 11.99
N VAL A 6 3.29 -5.47 10.71
CA VAL A 6 3.21 -4.03 10.38
C VAL A 6 1.83 -3.46 10.74
N ILE A 7 0.74 -4.19 10.44
CA ILE A 7 -0.63 -3.76 10.79
C ILE A 7 -0.75 -3.51 12.31
N VAL A 8 -0.31 -4.45 13.13
CA VAL A 8 -0.39 -4.34 14.60
C VAL A 8 0.52 -3.23 15.13
N LEU A 9 1.74 -3.10 14.58
CA LEU A 9 2.63 -1.99 14.94
C LEU A 9 2.02 -0.63 14.58
N SER A 10 1.40 -0.51 13.41
CA SER A 10 0.71 0.72 13.00
C SER A 10 -0.47 1.03 13.94
N THR A 11 -1.25 0.01 14.32
CA THR A 11 -2.35 0.18 15.28
C THR A 11 -1.82 0.66 16.65
N GLY A 12 -0.75 0.06 17.16
CA GLY A 12 -0.12 0.50 18.40
C GLY A 12 0.50 1.91 18.31
N SER A 13 1.02 2.28 17.14
CA SER A 13 1.50 3.65 16.91
C SER A 13 0.37 4.67 16.98
N LEU A 14 -0.80 4.36 16.42
CA LEU A 14 -1.99 5.23 16.51
C LEU A 14 -2.47 5.38 17.96
N GLU A 15 -2.53 4.29 18.73
CA GLU A 15 -2.86 4.32 20.17
C GLU A 15 -1.83 5.16 20.97
N THR A 16 -0.55 5.08 20.58
CA THR A 16 0.52 5.88 21.19
C THR A 16 0.36 7.37 20.87
N ILE A 17 0.11 7.72 19.60
CA ILE A 17 -0.12 9.11 19.17
C ILE A 17 -1.32 9.70 19.94
N ASP A 18 -2.38 8.92 20.12
CA ASP A 18 -3.55 9.37 20.87
C ASP A 18 -3.25 9.58 22.35
N THR A 19 -2.56 8.62 22.97
CA THR A 19 -2.15 8.68 24.40
C THR A 19 -1.30 9.92 24.69
N TYR A 20 -0.37 10.27 23.79
CA TYR A 20 0.54 11.41 23.96
C TYR A 20 0.12 12.64 23.15
N SER A 21 -1.15 12.71 22.78
CA SER A 21 -1.68 13.81 21.93
C SER A 21 -1.48 15.19 22.52
N SER A 22 -1.43 15.32 23.85
CA SER A 22 -1.17 16.60 24.54
C SER A 22 0.24 17.17 24.30
N LEU A 23 1.18 16.34 23.81
CA LEU A 23 2.55 16.76 23.48
C LEU A 23 2.70 17.21 22.01
N LEU A 24 1.65 17.08 21.21
CA LEU A 24 1.63 17.38 19.79
C LEU A 24 0.75 18.60 19.49
N THR A 25 1.11 19.36 18.47
CA THR A 25 0.15 20.28 17.88
C THR A 25 -0.94 19.50 17.13
N ALA A 26 -2.09 20.12 16.91
CA ALA A 26 -3.18 19.49 16.16
C ALA A 26 -2.75 19.05 14.74
N ASP A 27 -1.91 19.85 14.08
CA ASP A 27 -1.42 19.57 12.74
C ASP A 27 -0.39 18.43 12.75
N GLN A 28 0.49 18.38 13.74
CA GLN A 28 1.42 17.26 13.93
C GLN A 28 0.68 15.95 14.18
N LYS A 29 -0.33 15.95 15.06
CA LYS A 29 -1.17 14.78 15.34
C LYS A 29 -1.80 14.27 14.04
N LYS A 30 -2.49 15.16 13.30
CA LYS A 30 -3.15 14.80 12.03
C LYS A 30 -2.17 14.23 11.00
N ALA A 31 -0.99 14.85 10.85
CA ALA A 31 0.00 14.40 9.88
C ALA A 31 0.55 13.01 10.24
N TYR A 32 0.87 12.76 11.50
CA TYR A 32 1.38 11.46 11.96
C TYR A 32 0.31 10.37 11.85
N GLU A 33 -0.92 10.65 12.28
CA GLU A 33 -2.03 9.72 12.14
C GLU A 33 -2.30 9.37 10.68
N ALA A 34 -2.30 10.36 9.79
CA ALA A 34 -2.54 10.14 8.37
C ALA A 34 -1.49 9.22 7.75
N GLU A 35 -0.21 9.44 8.03
CA GLU A 35 0.87 8.63 7.48
C GLU A 35 0.83 7.20 8.03
N VAL A 36 0.62 7.01 9.33
CA VAL A 36 0.51 5.68 9.94
C VAL A 36 -0.71 4.93 9.43
N ARG A 37 -1.87 5.60 9.29
CA ARG A 37 -3.08 5.02 8.71
C ARG A 37 -2.86 4.60 7.24
N ALA A 38 -2.18 5.42 6.45
CA ALA A 38 -1.86 5.12 5.06
C ALA A 38 -0.97 3.87 4.94
N VAL A 39 0.08 3.75 5.78
CA VAL A 39 0.93 2.55 5.86
C VAL A 39 0.09 1.33 6.26
N ARG A 40 -0.75 1.44 7.29
CA ARG A 40 -1.62 0.35 7.74
C ARG A 40 -2.57 -0.10 6.63
N ALA A 41 -3.20 0.84 5.93
CA ALA A 41 -4.10 0.56 4.82
C ALA A 41 -3.37 -0.14 3.66
N MET A 42 -2.15 0.27 3.32
CA MET A 42 -1.31 -0.40 2.32
C MET A 42 -1.04 -1.86 2.69
N PHE A 43 -0.74 -2.15 3.96
CA PHE A 43 -0.50 -3.52 4.40
C PHE A 43 -1.78 -4.36 4.48
N TYR A 44 -2.93 -3.76 4.77
CA TYR A 44 -4.22 -4.41 4.61
C TYR A 44 -4.55 -4.72 3.16
N TYR A 45 -4.24 -3.79 2.24
CA TYR A 45 -4.37 -4.04 0.81
C TYR A 45 -3.56 -5.27 0.38
N TYR A 46 -2.29 -5.36 0.74
CA TYR A 46 -1.46 -6.53 0.43
C TYR A 46 -1.99 -7.82 1.08
N ALA A 47 -2.45 -7.73 2.32
CA ALA A 47 -3.01 -8.90 3.00
C ALA A 47 -4.31 -9.38 2.34
N MET A 48 -5.20 -8.48 1.97
CA MET A 48 -6.43 -8.77 1.24
C MET A 48 -6.13 -9.37 -0.15
N ASP A 49 -5.19 -8.78 -0.88
CA ASP A 49 -4.81 -9.23 -2.22
C ASP A 49 -4.25 -10.66 -2.20
N MET A 50 -3.40 -10.98 -1.22
CA MET A 50 -2.76 -12.30 -1.10
C MET A 50 -3.67 -13.38 -0.49
N PHE A 51 -4.55 -13.02 0.45
CA PHE A 51 -5.25 -14.00 1.29
C PHE A 51 -6.79 -13.90 1.24
N GLY A 52 -7.33 -12.88 0.62
CA GLY A 52 -8.78 -12.65 0.52
C GLY A 52 -9.39 -12.23 1.85
N ARG A 53 -10.09 -13.15 2.53
CA ARG A 53 -10.70 -12.91 3.84
C ARG A 53 -9.64 -12.82 4.93
N ILE A 54 -9.61 -11.70 5.64
CA ILE A 54 -8.63 -11.41 6.68
C ILE A 54 -9.28 -10.69 7.87
N PRO A 55 -8.75 -10.83 9.10
CA PRO A 55 -9.23 -10.03 10.23
C PRO A 55 -8.85 -8.56 10.10
N ILE A 56 -9.76 -7.66 10.49
CA ILE A 56 -9.45 -6.25 10.73
C ILE A 56 -9.14 -6.10 12.23
N VAL A 57 -7.95 -5.58 12.54
CA VAL A 57 -7.47 -5.36 13.91
C VAL A 57 -7.62 -3.88 14.25
N GLU A 58 -8.53 -3.57 15.16
CA GLU A 58 -8.86 -2.19 15.53
C GLU A 58 -8.08 -1.71 16.76
N SER A 59 -7.60 -2.64 17.59
CA SER A 59 -6.83 -2.34 18.81
C SER A 59 -5.80 -3.42 19.11
N THR A 60 -4.68 -3.01 19.70
CA THR A 60 -3.64 -3.94 20.19
C THR A 60 -4.11 -4.81 21.36
N ASN A 61 -5.21 -4.44 22.02
CA ASN A 61 -5.80 -5.20 23.11
C ASN A 61 -6.68 -6.38 22.64
N GLN A 62 -6.96 -6.51 21.33
CA GLN A 62 -7.70 -7.64 20.82
C GLN A 62 -6.88 -8.93 20.89
N THR A 63 -7.49 -9.97 21.44
CA THR A 63 -6.86 -11.29 21.49
C THR A 63 -7.08 -12.05 20.19
N THR A 64 -6.18 -12.97 19.85
CA THR A 64 -6.34 -13.82 18.67
C THR A 64 -7.66 -14.58 18.66
N ALA A 65 -8.18 -14.96 19.83
CA ALA A 65 -9.46 -15.66 19.97
C ALA A 65 -10.68 -14.79 19.66
N SER A 66 -10.56 -13.45 19.78
CA SER A 66 -11.66 -12.52 19.49
C SER A 66 -11.69 -12.08 18.02
N LEU A 67 -10.61 -12.30 17.26
CA LEU A 67 -10.50 -11.88 15.88
C LEU A 67 -11.28 -12.83 14.96
N LYS A 68 -12.12 -12.26 14.12
CA LYS A 68 -12.84 -12.98 13.06
C LYS A 68 -12.36 -12.49 11.69
N GLN A 69 -12.38 -13.37 10.71
CA GLN A 69 -12.16 -12.97 9.33
C GLN A 69 -13.33 -12.09 8.86
N SER A 70 -12.99 -10.99 8.22
CA SER A 70 -13.91 -10.14 7.47
C SER A 70 -13.97 -10.61 6.02
N GLU A 71 -15.09 -10.41 5.35
CA GLU A 71 -15.18 -10.67 3.92
C GLU A 71 -14.21 -9.79 3.14
N ARG A 72 -13.79 -10.24 1.97
CA ARG A 72 -12.85 -9.49 1.11
C ARG A 72 -13.42 -8.12 0.76
N SER A 73 -14.70 -8.04 0.45
CA SER A 73 -15.38 -6.79 0.13
C SER A 73 -15.41 -5.81 1.32
N ASP A 74 -15.53 -6.32 2.56
CA ASP A 74 -15.47 -5.49 3.76
C ASP A 74 -14.07 -4.90 3.95
N VAL A 75 -13.03 -5.72 3.75
CA VAL A 75 -11.64 -5.27 3.82
C VAL A 75 -11.36 -4.24 2.73
N MET A 76 -11.84 -4.47 1.50
CA MET A 76 -11.71 -3.48 0.42
C MET A 76 -12.33 -2.15 0.81
N ARG A 77 -13.58 -2.15 1.31
CA ARG A 77 -14.26 -0.92 1.77
C ARG A 77 -13.50 -0.22 2.88
N TYR A 78 -12.99 -0.99 3.85
CA TYR A 78 -12.17 -0.45 4.93
C TYR A 78 -10.91 0.24 4.40
N VAL A 79 -10.16 -0.42 3.52
CA VAL A 79 -8.92 0.14 2.95
C VAL A 79 -9.20 1.38 2.10
N VAL A 80 -10.24 1.35 1.27
CA VAL A 80 -10.65 2.49 0.44
C VAL A 80 -11.00 3.69 1.33
N LYS A 81 -11.81 3.49 2.36
CA LYS A 81 -12.18 4.53 3.30
C LYS A 81 -10.95 5.14 3.99
N GLU A 82 -10.08 4.30 4.54
CA GLU A 82 -8.84 4.76 5.19
C GLU A 82 -7.99 5.63 4.25
N LEU A 83 -7.75 5.15 3.03
CA LEU A 83 -6.92 5.87 2.06
C LEU A 83 -7.58 7.19 1.60
N GLN A 84 -8.89 7.21 1.39
CA GLN A 84 -9.60 8.41 0.97
C GLN A 84 -9.61 9.49 2.06
N GLU A 85 -9.79 9.09 3.32
CA GLU A 85 -9.76 10.03 4.45
C GLU A 85 -8.37 10.63 4.68
N VAL A 86 -7.31 9.83 4.52
CA VAL A 86 -5.96 10.31 4.82
C VAL A 86 -5.27 10.99 3.64
N ALA A 87 -5.62 10.67 2.40
CA ALA A 87 -4.95 11.21 1.22
C ALA A 87 -4.83 12.76 1.24
N PRO A 88 -5.87 13.55 1.54
CA PRO A 88 -5.75 15.00 1.58
C PRO A 88 -4.88 15.53 2.73
N LEU A 89 -4.52 14.70 3.71
CA LEU A 89 -3.68 15.03 4.86
C LEU A 89 -2.21 14.65 4.67
N LEU A 90 -1.91 13.86 3.63
CA LEU A 90 -0.56 13.44 3.28
C LEU A 90 0.15 14.52 2.47
N PRO A 91 1.50 14.56 2.49
CA PRO A 91 2.27 15.42 1.60
C PRO A 91 1.92 15.19 0.12
N ASP A 92 1.90 16.24 -0.68
CA ASP A 92 1.58 16.21 -2.11
C ASP A 92 2.79 15.93 -3.02
N GLY A 93 3.99 15.82 -2.42
CA GLY A 93 5.24 15.62 -3.16
C GLY A 93 5.50 14.17 -3.57
N HIS A 94 6.57 13.99 -4.33
CA HIS A 94 7.02 12.70 -4.82
C HIS A 94 7.75 11.90 -3.74
N SER A 95 7.34 10.66 -3.50
CA SER A 95 7.94 9.77 -2.49
C SER A 95 9.26 9.14 -2.97
N ASN A 96 9.48 9.04 -4.27
CA ASN A 96 10.66 8.41 -4.85
C ASN A 96 11.84 9.38 -5.09
N LEU A 97 11.61 10.68 -4.97
CA LEU A 97 12.67 11.68 -5.15
C LEU A 97 13.32 12.02 -3.81
N GLN A 98 14.64 12.26 -3.83
CA GLN A 98 15.35 12.72 -2.63
C GLN A 98 14.76 14.02 -2.09
N GLY A 99 14.60 14.09 -0.78
CA GLY A 99 14.03 15.24 -0.08
C GLY A 99 13.19 14.81 1.12
N ASN A 100 12.37 15.71 1.63
CA ASN A 100 11.58 15.50 2.85
C ASN A 100 10.54 14.39 2.75
N ASN A 101 10.12 14.04 1.53
CA ASN A 101 9.12 13.01 1.28
C ASN A 101 9.71 11.66 0.85
N TYR A 102 11.04 11.56 0.77
CA TYR A 102 11.70 10.36 0.28
C TYR A 102 11.37 9.12 1.13
N GLY A 103 10.78 8.11 0.50
CA GLY A 103 10.35 6.87 1.16
C GLY A 103 9.10 7.00 2.04
N ARG A 104 8.43 8.16 2.07
CA ARG A 104 7.25 8.42 2.89
C ARG A 104 5.95 8.18 2.10
N MET A 105 4.86 7.97 2.84
CA MET A 105 3.52 7.95 2.24
C MET A 105 3.12 9.36 1.82
N THR A 106 2.77 9.52 0.55
CA THR A 106 2.33 10.80 -0.05
C THR A 106 0.97 10.62 -0.73
N GLN A 107 0.33 11.73 -1.11
CA GLN A 107 -0.95 11.69 -1.82
C GLN A 107 -0.89 10.81 -3.08
N PRO A 108 0.11 10.94 -3.98
CA PRO A 108 0.21 10.07 -5.14
C PRO A 108 0.30 8.58 -4.81
N VAL A 109 0.95 8.20 -3.70
CA VAL A 109 1.01 6.81 -3.24
C VAL A 109 -0.37 6.31 -2.82
N ALA A 110 -1.12 7.10 -2.05
CA ALA A 110 -2.49 6.75 -1.68
C ALA A 110 -3.42 6.64 -2.90
N TRP A 111 -3.32 7.57 -3.86
CA TRP A 111 -4.08 7.52 -5.12
C TRP A 111 -3.74 6.30 -5.96
N PHE A 112 -2.47 5.90 -5.99
CA PHE A 112 -2.05 4.70 -6.72
C PHE A 112 -2.64 3.42 -6.11
N LEU A 113 -2.67 3.31 -4.79
CA LEU A 113 -3.33 2.19 -4.11
C LEU A 113 -4.84 2.16 -4.42
N LEU A 114 -5.50 3.32 -4.38
CA LEU A 114 -6.92 3.45 -4.73
C LEU A 114 -7.19 3.08 -6.20
N ALA A 115 -6.32 3.49 -7.13
CA ALA A 115 -6.40 3.11 -8.53
C ALA A 115 -6.28 1.59 -8.72
N LYS A 116 -5.32 0.95 -8.03
CA LYS A 116 -5.12 -0.51 -8.08
C LYS A 116 -6.32 -1.26 -7.51
N ILE A 117 -6.88 -0.79 -6.41
CA ILE A 117 -8.08 -1.38 -5.80
C ILE A 117 -9.26 -1.27 -6.76
N ALA A 118 -9.48 -0.10 -7.35
CA ALA A 118 -10.56 0.12 -8.31
C ALA A 118 -10.40 -0.75 -9.57
N LEU A 119 -9.17 -0.90 -10.07
CA LEU A 119 -8.88 -1.75 -11.23
C LEU A 119 -9.24 -3.23 -10.97
N ASN A 120 -9.05 -3.71 -9.75
CA ASN A 120 -9.31 -5.09 -9.35
C ASN A 120 -10.61 -5.25 -8.53
N ALA A 121 -11.48 -4.26 -8.56
CA ALA A 121 -12.67 -4.23 -7.71
C ALA A 121 -13.60 -5.43 -7.92
N GLU A 122 -13.72 -5.97 -9.14
CA GLU A 122 -14.50 -7.17 -9.43
C GLU A 122 -14.06 -8.39 -8.61
N VAL A 123 -12.74 -8.49 -8.37
CA VAL A 123 -12.17 -9.58 -7.55
C VAL A 123 -12.40 -9.32 -6.06
N TYR A 124 -12.20 -8.07 -5.62
CA TYR A 124 -12.29 -7.74 -4.21
C TYR A 124 -13.73 -7.64 -3.69
N ALA A 125 -14.69 -7.32 -4.56
CA ALA A 125 -16.10 -7.26 -4.21
C ALA A 125 -16.81 -8.61 -4.29
N ASP A 126 -16.12 -9.65 -4.78
CA ASP A 126 -16.66 -11.00 -4.91
C ASP A 126 -16.40 -11.79 -3.64
N ASP A 127 -17.41 -11.92 -2.79
CA ASP A 127 -17.37 -12.71 -1.55
C ASP A 127 -17.75 -14.19 -1.75
N ASN A 128 -18.25 -14.55 -2.95
CA ASN A 128 -18.65 -15.94 -3.28
C ASN A 128 -18.04 -16.41 -4.61
N TRP A 129 -16.74 -16.48 -4.66
CA TRP A 129 -15.96 -16.92 -5.83
C TRP A 129 -16.31 -18.34 -6.33
N THR A 130 -17.16 -19.11 -5.61
CA THR A 130 -17.52 -20.48 -5.96
C THR A 130 -18.77 -20.60 -6.84
N ASP A 131 -19.57 -19.55 -6.97
CA ASP A 131 -20.84 -19.57 -7.70
C ASP A 131 -20.71 -19.33 -9.22
N GLY A 132 -19.49 -19.07 -9.70
CA GLY A 132 -19.21 -18.81 -11.11
C GLY A 132 -19.67 -17.45 -11.62
N THR A 133 -20.20 -16.58 -10.74
CA THR A 133 -20.58 -15.21 -11.06
C THR A 133 -19.59 -14.24 -10.43
N ARG A 134 -19.36 -13.11 -11.07
CA ARG A 134 -18.50 -12.05 -10.55
C ARG A 134 -19.19 -10.69 -10.66
N PRO A 135 -19.14 -9.86 -9.61
CA PRO A 135 -19.63 -8.48 -9.70
C PRO A 135 -18.97 -7.74 -10.86
N SER A 136 -19.75 -6.96 -11.60
CA SER A 136 -19.19 -6.14 -12.69
C SER A 136 -18.61 -4.83 -12.14
N GLY A 137 -17.45 -4.45 -12.60
CA GLY A 137 -16.85 -3.15 -12.28
C GLY A 137 -17.69 -1.96 -12.70
N LYS A 138 -18.67 -2.15 -13.59
CA LYS A 138 -19.66 -1.13 -13.94
C LYS A 138 -20.60 -0.80 -12.80
N ASP A 139 -20.89 -1.79 -11.94
CA ASP A 139 -21.87 -1.72 -10.88
C ASP A 139 -21.23 -1.47 -9.50
N ILE A 140 -19.91 -1.63 -9.40
CA ILE A 140 -19.16 -1.34 -8.19
C ILE A 140 -18.82 0.16 -8.17
N MET A 141 -19.44 0.89 -7.22
CA MET A 141 -19.34 2.34 -7.14
C MET A 141 -18.42 2.78 -6.02
N PHE A 142 -17.67 3.83 -6.28
CA PHE A 142 -16.80 4.52 -5.34
C PHE A 142 -17.16 6.01 -5.30
N ASP A 143 -17.09 6.61 -4.13
CA ASP A 143 -17.08 8.06 -4.03
C ASP A 143 -15.68 8.58 -4.34
N VAL A 144 -15.57 9.51 -5.28
CA VAL A 144 -14.31 10.20 -5.59
C VAL A 144 -14.59 11.69 -5.59
N ASP A 145 -14.18 12.37 -4.53
CA ASP A 145 -14.39 13.81 -4.34
C ASP A 145 -15.89 14.20 -4.45
N GLY A 146 -16.78 13.42 -3.83
CA GLY A 146 -18.22 13.63 -3.83
C GLY A 146 -18.95 13.19 -5.11
N ARG A 147 -18.24 12.51 -6.04
CA ARG A 147 -18.82 11.97 -7.27
C ARG A 147 -18.86 10.44 -7.21
N GLN A 148 -20.03 9.86 -7.49
CA GLN A 148 -20.17 8.42 -7.61
C GLN A 148 -19.65 7.96 -8.97
N LEU A 149 -18.54 7.23 -8.98
CA LEU A 149 -17.90 6.69 -10.16
C LEU A 149 -17.84 5.17 -10.08
N ASN A 150 -18.05 4.48 -11.20
CA ASN A 150 -17.83 3.04 -11.25
C ASN A 150 -16.32 2.71 -11.15
N ALA A 151 -15.98 1.45 -10.96
CA ALA A 151 -14.61 1.00 -10.73
C ALA A 151 -13.63 1.50 -11.80
N TRP A 152 -14.00 1.43 -13.07
CA TRP A 152 -13.13 1.85 -14.20
C TRP A 152 -12.91 3.36 -14.23
N ALA A 153 -13.99 4.12 -14.05
CA ALA A 153 -13.91 5.57 -13.98
C ALA A 153 -13.14 6.04 -12.74
N THR A 154 -13.27 5.32 -11.63
CA THR A 154 -12.52 5.57 -10.40
C THR A 154 -11.02 5.35 -10.61
N CYS A 155 -10.63 4.22 -11.21
CA CYS A 155 -9.24 3.94 -11.55
C CYS A 155 -8.66 5.07 -12.42
N LYS A 156 -9.38 5.45 -13.49
CA LYS A 156 -8.96 6.54 -14.37
C LYS A 156 -8.80 7.86 -13.61
N ALA A 157 -9.76 8.22 -12.76
CA ALA A 157 -9.73 9.47 -12.00
C ALA A 157 -8.50 9.58 -11.09
N TYR A 158 -8.11 8.49 -10.41
CA TYR A 158 -6.91 8.48 -9.60
C TYR A 158 -5.62 8.48 -10.44
N CYS A 159 -5.59 7.80 -11.59
CA CYS A 159 -4.47 7.90 -12.53
C CYS A 159 -4.31 9.33 -13.07
N ASP A 160 -5.40 10.02 -13.39
CA ASP A 160 -5.36 11.41 -13.84
C ASP A 160 -4.80 12.35 -12.73
N LYS A 161 -5.14 12.13 -11.44
CA LYS A 161 -4.56 12.87 -10.31
C LYS A 161 -3.04 12.65 -10.23
N ILE A 162 -2.57 11.39 -10.35
CA ILE A 162 -1.15 11.04 -10.31
C ILE A 162 -0.40 11.72 -11.46
N THR A 163 -0.92 11.63 -12.68
CA THR A 163 -0.31 12.28 -13.86
C THR A 163 -0.27 13.80 -13.67
N SER A 164 -1.34 14.39 -13.13
CA SER A 164 -1.40 15.84 -12.87
C SER A 164 -0.41 16.30 -11.79
N SER A 165 0.05 15.39 -10.92
CA SER A 165 1.09 15.69 -9.92
C SER A 165 2.53 15.52 -10.44
N GLY A 166 2.71 15.31 -11.77
CA GLY A 166 3.99 15.32 -12.43
C GLY A 166 4.62 13.95 -12.70
N TYR A 167 3.95 12.86 -12.33
CA TYR A 167 4.40 11.53 -12.73
C TYR A 167 4.11 11.27 -14.22
N ARG A 168 5.02 10.57 -14.86
CA ARG A 168 4.91 10.17 -16.29
C ARG A 168 5.69 8.89 -16.51
N LEU A 169 5.40 8.22 -17.61
CA LEU A 169 6.21 7.05 -18.00
C LEU A 169 7.64 7.51 -18.34
N ALA A 170 8.61 6.71 -17.95
CA ALA A 170 10.01 6.92 -18.32
C ALA A 170 10.22 6.55 -19.79
N ASP A 171 11.14 7.26 -20.44
CA ASP A 171 11.48 6.97 -21.85
C ASP A 171 12.19 5.61 -22.00
N ASP A 172 12.90 5.18 -20.96
CA ASP A 172 13.52 3.86 -20.88
C ASP A 172 12.98 3.11 -19.67
N TYR A 173 12.25 2.02 -19.92
CA TYR A 173 11.70 1.14 -18.89
C TYR A 173 12.76 0.59 -17.92
N ALA A 174 13.95 0.25 -18.42
CA ALA A 174 15.02 -0.28 -17.59
C ALA A 174 15.53 0.72 -16.56
N SER A 175 15.41 2.01 -16.81
CA SER A 175 15.83 3.07 -15.89
C SER A 175 15.07 3.04 -14.56
N CYS A 176 13.83 2.56 -14.54
CA CYS A 176 13.02 2.43 -13.32
C CYS A 176 13.58 1.40 -12.34
N PHE A 177 14.42 0.47 -12.82
CA PHE A 177 15.01 -0.65 -12.07
C PHE A 177 16.53 -0.52 -11.93
N ALA A 178 17.11 0.58 -12.36
CA ALA A 178 18.54 0.85 -12.18
C ALA A 178 18.89 0.94 -10.69
N VAL A 179 20.18 0.71 -10.37
CA VAL A 179 20.68 0.82 -8.98
C VAL A 179 20.48 2.24 -8.45
N HIS A 180 20.63 3.25 -9.30
CA HIS A 180 20.35 4.65 -9.02
C HIS A 180 19.08 5.08 -9.75
N ASN A 181 17.92 4.76 -9.17
CA ASN A 181 16.63 5.09 -9.72
C ASN A 181 15.86 6.14 -8.88
N GLU A 182 16.52 6.81 -7.96
CA GLU A 182 15.97 7.83 -7.09
C GLU A 182 15.53 9.11 -7.82
N THR A 183 15.83 9.22 -9.10
CA THR A 183 15.37 10.31 -9.97
C THR A 183 14.29 9.87 -10.97
N SER A 184 13.77 8.64 -10.84
CA SER A 184 12.74 8.13 -11.74
C SER A 184 11.50 9.02 -11.70
N VAL A 185 10.98 9.34 -12.88
CA VAL A 185 9.74 10.11 -13.04
C VAL A 185 8.49 9.23 -13.02
N GLU A 186 8.69 7.91 -13.05
CA GLU A 186 7.62 6.91 -13.10
C GLU A 186 7.39 6.22 -11.75
N ASN A 187 8.45 5.98 -10.97
CA ASN A 187 8.34 5.31 -9.69
C ASN A 187 7.54 6.15 -8.69
N ILE A 188 6.41 5.62 -8.21
CA ILE A 188 5.49 6.35 -7.31
C ILE A 188 5.89 6.16 -5.86
N PHE A 189 6.20 4.92 -5.46
CA PHE A 189 6.63 4.57 -4.11
C PHE A 189 7.83 3.65 -4.16
N THR A 190 8.86 4.01 -3.45
CA THR A 190 10.07 3.21 -3.31
C THR A 190 10.46 3.11 -1.84
N ILE A 191 11.00 1.96 -1.46
CA ILE A 191 11.61 1.79 -0.16
C ILE A 191 13.11 2.03 -0.34
N PRO A 192 13.66 3.16 0.15
CA PRO A 192 15.07 3.46 0.01
C PRO A 192 15.92 2.36 0.65
N MET A 193 16.86 1.82 -0.12
CA MET A 193 17.78 0.79 0.35
C MET A 193 19.19 1.36 0.40
N ASP A 194 19.86 1.19 1.51
CA ASP A 194 21.24 1.58 1.71
C ASP A 194 22.03 0.42 2.31
N LYS A 195 23.17 0.10 1.74
CA LYS A 195 23.99 -1.05 2.16
C LYS A 195 24.51 -0.96 3.59
N THR A 196 24.58 0.26 4.14
CA THR A 196 25.10 0.52 5.49
C THR A 196 24.00 0.66 6.54
N LEU A 197 22.83 1.19 6.15
CA LEU A 197 21.72 1.49 7.05
C LEU A 197 20.66 0.40 7.05
N PHE A 198 20.44 -0.25 5.91
CA PHE A 198 19.39 -1.26 5.72
C PHE A 198 19.96 -2.47 5.00
N SER A 199 20.31 -3.51 5.74
CA SER A 199 20.61 -4.79 5.13
C SER A 199 19.34 -5.34 4.46
N ASN A 200 19.41 -5.50 3.14
CA ASN A 200 18.30 -6.01 2.36
C ASN A 200 18.28 -7.52 2.40
N GLU A 201 17.36 -8.11 3.15
CA GLU A 201 17.12 -9.54 3.13
C GLU A 201 16.34 -10.01 1.89
N PHE A 202 15.79 -9.10 1.11
CA PHE A 202 15.04 -9.42 -0.12
C PHE A 202 15.91 -9.96 -1.26
N HIS A 203 17.23 -9.87 -1.15
CA HIS A 203 18.13 -10.45 -2.14
C HIS A 203 17.85 -11.93 -2.37
N TYR A 204 17.31 -12.65 -1.41
CA TYR A 204 16.89 -14.04 -1.57
C TYR A 204 15.73 -14.23 -2.57
N LEU A 205 14.87 -13.24 -2.75
CA LEU A 205 13.75 -13.31 -3.68
C LEU A 205 14.19 -13.18 -5.14
N PHE A 206 15.32 -12.52 -5.38
CA PHE A 206 15.85 -12.25 -6.71
C PHE A 206 17.03 -13.17 -7.08
N ARG A 207 17.35 -14.11 -6.21
CA ARG A 207 18.38 -15.10 -6.54
C ARG A 207 17.93 -15.98 -7.69
N SER A 208 18.80 -16.10 -8.69
CA SER A 208 18.69 -17.19 -9.64
C SER A 208 18.78 -18.52 -8.89
N ARG A 209 17.81 -19.39 -9.12
CA ARG A 209 17.83 -20.77 -8.61
C ARG A 209 18.55 -21.72 -9.57
N HIS A 210 19.08 -21.20 -10.65
CA HIS A 210 19.86 -22.01 -11.58
C HIS A 210 21.17 -22.44 -10.93
N TYR A 211 21.51 -23.70 -11.02
CA TYR A 211 22.70 -24.32 -10.44
C TYR A 211 24.00 -23.52 -10.71
N ALA A 212 24.24 -23.12 -11.95
CA ALA A 212 25.44 -22.37 -12.31
C ALA A 212 25.54 -20.99 -11.66
N HIS A 213 24.41 -20.41 -11.23
CA HIS A 213 24.37 -19.13 -10.57
C HIS A 213 24.35 -19.25 -9.03
N GLY A 214 23.90 -20.38 -8.50
CA GLY A 214 23.85 -20.64 -7.06
C GLY A 214 25.23 -20.65 -6.41
N GLY A 215 26.23 -21.19 -7.09
CA GLY A 215 27.61 -21.19 -6.61
C GLY A 215 28.26 -19.82 -6.52
N ALA A 216 27.91 -18.90 -7.43
CA ALA A 216 28.46 -17.53 -7.44
C ALA A 216 27.92 -16.65 -6.30
N TYR A 217 26.70 -16.95 -5.79
CA TYR A 217 26.02 -16.15 -4.75
C TYR A 217 25.91 -16.86 -3.39
N GLY A 218 26.57 -17.99 -3.22
CA GLY A 218 26.67 -18.72 -1.96
C GLY A 218 25.34 -19.26 -1.45
N GLY A 219 24.94 -20.44 -1.87
CA GLY A 219 23.88 -21.12 -1.17
C GLY A 219 22.71 -21.70 -1.96
N ALA A 220 22.88 -22.12 -3.20
CA ALA A 220 22.08 -23.19 -3.73
C ALA A 220 22.84 -24.50 -3.46
N SER A 221 22.55 -25.19 -2.38
CA SER A 221 22.85 -26.61 -2.28
C SER A 221 21.82 -27.34 -3.15
N GLU A 222 22.30 -28.24 -4.00
CA GLU A 222 21.47 -29.28 -4.56
C GLU A 222 20.88 -30.09 -3.41
N ASN A 223 19.58 -30.07 -3.23
CA ASN A 223 18.81 -31.11 -2.58
C ASN A 223 17.53 -31.31 -3.37
#